data_1cae3ee7490419939cd93f60044b2c9f
#
_entry.id   1cae3ee7490419939cd93f60044b2c9f
#
_cell.length_a   1.000
_cell.length_b   1.000
_cell.length_c   1.000
_cell.angle_alpha   90.00
_cell.angle_beta   90.00
_cell.angle_gamma   90.00
#
_symmetry.space_group_name_H-M   'P 1'
#
loop_
_entity.id
_entity.type
_entity.pdbx_description
1 polymer ?
#
loop_
_entity_poly.entity_id
_entity_poly.type
_entity_poly.pdbx_seq_one_letter_code
_entity_poly.pdbx_strand_id
1 'polypeptide(L)'
;MQVLWAKSNIRECNNVSTVKKHTCISDIPFDGPCAMTQVGMIDGEFIINPSQEQWKKGDLNLTVASTREKVIMIEAGANEIPEATMIEAIYKAHEVNQTIIAFIDKIVAEVGKKKHEYTSCAVPAEMFEEMKKIVSPAEMEEAVFTDD
;
A
#
# COMPACT_ATOMS: atom_id res chain seq x y z
N MET A 1 6.11 -16.23 -0.23
CA MET A 1 5.32 -16.04 -1.45
C MET A 1 5.73 -14.69 -2.03
N GLN A 2 6.62 -14.72 -3.05
CA GLN A 2 7.07 -13.49 -3.70
C GLN A 2 5.91 -12.90 -4.49
N VAL A 3 5.51 -11.70 -4.11
CA VAL A 3 4.61 -10.89 -4.94
C VAL A 3 5.45 -10.40 -6.11
N LEU A 4 5.25 -11.01 -7.28
CA LEU A 4 5.82 -10.53 -8.54
C LEU A 4 5.24 -9.14 -8.82
N TRP A 5 6.05 -8.12 -8.57
CA TRP A 5 5.80 -6.76 -9.03
C TRP A 5 6.22 -6.69 -10.51
N ALA A 6 5.28 -6.95 -11.40
CA ALA A 6 5.49 -6.60 -12.79
C ALA A 6 5.37 -5.07 -12.92
N LYS A 7 6.40 -4.44 -13.50
CA LYS A 7 6.31 -3.07 -14.03
C LYS A 7 5.26 -3.08 -15.12
N SER A 8 4.07 -2.63 -14.82
CA SER A 8 2.98 -2.74 -15.74
C SER A 8 2.21 -1.44 -15.87
N ASN A 9 1.81 -1.20 -17.09
CA ASN A 9 0.95 -0.11 -17.53
C ASN A 9 -0.31 0.05 -16.66
N ILE A 10 -0.89 1.24 -16.64
CA ILE A 10 -2.14 1.64 -15.97
C ILE A 10 -3.27 0.58 -16.02
N ARG A 11 -3.30 -0.28 -17.03
CA ARG A 11 -4.24 -1.42 -17.12
C ARG A 11 -4.07 -2.44 -16.00
N GLU A 12 -2.88 -2.61 -15.45
CA GLU A 12 -2.60 -3.60 -14.41
C GLU A 12 -2.94 -3.06 -13.00
N CYS A 13 -2.90 -1.75 -12.77
CA CYS A 13 -3.42 -1.15 -11.55
C CYS A 13 -4.91 -1.47 -11.35
N ASN A 14 -5.69 -1.50 -12.43
CA ASN A 14 -7.09 -1.92 -12.39
C ASN A 14 -7.23 -3.42 -12.05
N ASN A 15 -6.31 -4.27 -12.52
CA ASN A 15 -6.31 -5.70 -12.19
C ASN A 15 -5.96 -5.96 -10.73
N VAL A 16 -4.99 -5.26 -10.16
CA VAL A 16 -4.62 -5.38 -8.73
C VAL A 16 -5.79 -4.98 -7.83
N SER A 17 -6.50 -3.91 -8.16
CA SER A 17 -7.69 -3.49 -7.40
C SER A 17 -8.82 -4.51 -7.50
N THR A 18 -8.96 -5.17 -8.65
CA THR A 18 -9.96 -6.22 -8.87
C THR A 18 -9.66 -7.47 -8.06
N VAL A 19 -8.41 -7.97 -8.07
CA VAL A 19 -7.99 -9.12 -7.27
C VAL A 19 -8.23 -8.87 -5.78
N LYS A 20 -7.87 -7.70 -5.28
CA LYS A 20 -8.09 -7.31 -3.86
C LYS A 20 -9.57 -7.31 -3.48
N LYS A 21 -10.46 -6.82 -4.35
CA LYS A 21 -11.91 -6.85 -4.13
C LYS A 21 -12.44 -8.29 -4.04
N HIS A 22 -12.02 -9.17 -4.94
CA HIS A 22 -12.43 -10.58 -4.90
C HIS A 22 -11.92 -11.29 -3.64
N THR A 23 -10.71 -11.00 -3.18
CA THR A 23 -10.18 -11.54 -1.94
C THR A 23 -11.01 -11.09 -0.73
N CYS A 24 -11.45 -9.83 -0.70
CA CYS A 24 -12.27 -9.32 0.39
C CYS A 24 -13.64 -10.01 0.50
N ILE A 25 -14.28 -10.34 -0.63
CA ILE A 25 -15.61 -10.99 -0.64
C ILE A 25 -15.57 -12.52 -0.57
N SER A 26 -14.42 -13.14 -0.88
CA SER A 26 -14.24 -14.60 -0.83
C SER A 26 -14.05 -15.10 0.61
N ASP A 27 -13.97 -16.40 0.77
CA ASP A 27 -13.63 -17.07 2.03
C ASP A 27 -12.12 -17.12 2.34
N ILE A 28 -11.29 -16.60 1.45
CA ILE A 28 -9.83 -16.53 1.64
C ILE A 28 -9.51 -15.62 2.83
N PRO A 29 -8.66 -16.05 3.80
CA PRO A 29 -8.21 -15.22 4.91
C PRO A 29 -7.48 -13.97 4.40
N PHE A 30 -7.98 -12.80 4.79
CA PHE A 30 -7.43 -11.51 4.39
C PHE A 30 -7.81 -10.45 5.42
N ASP A 31 -6.83 -9.73 5.95
CA ASP A 31 -6.98 -8.83 7.11
C ASP A 31 -7.63 -7.48 6.79
N GLY A 32 -8.50 -7.46 5.80
CA GLY A 32 -9.31 -6.30 5.46
C GLY A 32 -8.89 -5.61 4.17
N PRO A 33 -9.74 -4.70 3.69
CA PRO A 33 -9.53 -4.05 2.42
C PRO A 33 -8.34 -3.10 2.44
N CYS A 34 -7.61 -3.08 1.33
CA CYS A 34 -6.66 -2.04 1.02
C CYS A 34 -7.01 -1.43 -0.34
N ALA A 35 -6.74 -0.17 -0.49
CA ALA A 35 -6.94 0.56 -1.74
C ALA A 35 -5.62 1.18 -2.21
N MET A 36 -5.58 1.51 -3.49
CA MET A 36 -4.43 2.14 -4.13
C MET A 36 -4.92 3.24 -5.05
N THR A 37 -4.31 4.41 -4.92
CA THR A 37 -4.60 5.60 -5.72
C THR A 37 -3.32 6.14 -6.33
N GLN A 38 -3.41 6.58 -7.57
CA GLN A 38 -2.36 7.32 -8.25
C GLN A 38 -2.63 8.82 -8.15
N VAL A 39 -1.57 9.59 -7.91
CA VAL A 39 -1.61 11.05 -7.89
C VAL A 39 -0.55 11.57 -8.84
N GLY A 40 -0.98 12.40 -9.79
CA GLY A 40 -0.10 13.23 -10.60
C GLY A 40 -0.12 14.67 -10.14
N MET A 41 0.82 15.47 -10.63
CA MET A 41 0.80 16.92 -10.47
C MET A 41 1.14 17.60 -11.80
N ILE A 42 0.30 18.55 -12.22
CA ILE A 42 0.49 19.37 -13.42
C ILE A 42 0.23 20.82 -13.02
N ASP A 43 1.14 21.70 -13.35
CA ASP A 43 1.02 23.15 -13.06
C ASP A 43 0.73 23.44 -11.57
N GLY A 44 1.25 22.60 -10.66
CA GLY A 44 1.06 22.73 -9.22
C GLY A 44 -0.26 22.16 -8.68
N GLU A 45 -1.12 21.60 -9.53
CA GLU A 45 -2.39 21.00 -9.12
C GLU A 45 -2.32 19.47 -9.08
N PHE A 46 -2.86 18.87 -8.01
CA PHE A 46 -2.94 17.42 -7.89
C PHE A 46 -4.07 16.83 -8.73
N ILE A 47 -3.76 15.78 -9.48
CA ILE A 47 -4.69 15.04 -10.32
C ILE A 47 -4.77 13.61 -9.80
N ILE A 48 -5.97 13.19 -9.41
CA ILE A 48 -6.23 11.81 -8.95
C ILE A 48 -6.46 10.91 -10.17
N ASN A 49 -5.74 9.80 -10.21
CA ASN A 49 -5.79 8.82 -11.29
C ASN A 49 -5.57 9.47 -12.69
N PRO A 50 -4.41 10.12 -12.89
CA PRO A 50 -4.12 10.82 -14.13
C PRO A 50 -4.19 9.88 -15.34
N SER A 51 -4.62 10.41 -16.48
CA SER A 51 -4.54 9.71 -17.78
C SER A 51 -3.06 9.52 -18.18
N GLN A 52 -2.82 8.63 -19.14
CA GLN A 52 -1.45 8.38 -19.63
C GLN A 52 -0.78 9.65 -20.19
N GLU A 53 -1.54 10.54 -20.79
CA GLU A 53 -1.02 11.82 -21.30
C GLU A 53 -0.67 12.79 -20.16
N GLN A 54 -1.52 12.87 -19.15
CA GLN A 54 -1.29 13.65 -17.93
C GLN A 54 -0.09 13.12 -17.14
N TRP A 55 0.01 11.79 -17.02
CA TRP A 55 1.13 11.12 -16.37
C TRP A 55 2.49 11.47 -17.00
N LYS A 56 2.55 11.54 -18.33
CA LYS A 56 3.79 11.89 -19.06
C LYS A 56 4.18 13.36 -18.94
N LYS A 57 3.24 14.24 -18.71
CA LYS A 57 3.45 15.70 -18.62
C LYS A 57 3.63 16.18 -17.19
N GLY A 58 3.24 15.34 -16.20
CA GLY A 58 3.24 15.73 -14.81
C GLY A 58 4.64 15.69 -14.18
N ASP A 59 4.83 16.56 -13.19
CA ASP A 59 6.05 16.62 -12.38
C ASP A 59 6.04 15.61 -11.23
N LEU A 60 4.88 15.00 -10.94
CA LEU A 60 4.70 13.98 -9.91
C LEU A 60 4.03 12.75 -10.50
N ASN A 61 4.62 11.61 -10.19
CA ASN A 61 4.06 10.28 -10.43
C ASN A 61 4.09 9.50 -9.12
N LEU A 62 3.02 9.60 -8.35
CA LEU A 62 2.91 9.01 -7.03
C LEU A 62 1.86 7.90 -7.02
N THR A 63 2.22 6.74 -6.49
CA THR A 63 1.27 5.65 -6.21
C THR A 63 1.27 5.38 -4.71
N VAL A 64 0.11 5.42 -4.08
CA VAL A 64 -0.05 5.17 -2.65
C VAL A 64 -1.04 4.04 -2.42
N ALA A 65 -0.61 3.00 -1.73
CA ALA A 65 -1.50 1.97 -1.21
C ALA A 65 -1.67 2.13 0.30
N SER A 66 -2.90 2.02 0.77
CA SER A 66 -3.20 2.12 2.19
C SER A 66 -4.34 1.22 2.64
N THR A 67 -4.32 0.87 3.92
CA THR A 67 -5.44 0.33 4.67
C THR A 67 -6.26 1.47 5.28
N ARG A 68 -7.20 1.19 6.17
CA ARG A 68 -7.92 2.23 6.92
C ARG A 68 -7.01 3.08 7.79
N GLU A 69 -6.01 2.46 8.39
CA GLU A 69 -5.20 3.09 9.43
C GLU A 69 -3.83 3.53 8.94
N LYS A 70 -3.29 2.87 7.93
CA LYS A 70 -1.87 3.00 7.57
C LYS A 70 -1.67 3.07 6.06
N VAL A 71 -0.74 3.92 5.65
CA VAL A 71 -0.11 3.83 4.34
C VAL A 71 0.86 2.65 4.39
N ILE A 72 0.72 1.70 3.45
CA ILE A 72 1.50 0.46 3.41
C ILE A 72 2.49 0.40 2.25
N MET A 73 2.31 1.26 1.25
CA MET A 73 3.22 1.35 0.12
C MET A 73 3.17 2.75 -0.48
N ILE A 74 4.34 3.25 -0.81
CA ILE A 74 4.54 4.48 -1.57
C ILE A 74 5.54 4.17 -2.68
N GLU A 75 5.19 4.52 -3.92
CA GLU A 75 6.10 4.52 -5.07
C GLU A 75 6.00 5.89 -5.73
N ALA A 76 7.12 6.60 -5.81
CA ALA A 76 7.15 7.97 -6.32
C ALA A 76 8.26 8.18 -7.34
N GLY A 77 7.94 8.92 -8.38
CA GLY A 77 8.87 9.59 -9.29
C GLY A 77 8.50 11.06 -9.36
N ALA A 78 9.46 11.95 -9.18
CA ALA A 78 9.19 13.38 -9.14
C ALA A 78 10.33 14.19 -9.75
N ASN A 79 10.00 15.37 -10.32
CA ASN A 79 10.94 16.35 -10.83
C ASN A 79 11.13 17.44 -9.77
N GLU A 80 12.03 17.21 -8.79
CA GLU A 80 12.42 18.17 -7.75
C GLU A 80 11.23 18.82 -6.98
N ILE A 81 10.22 18.01 -6.64
CA ILE A 81 9.06 18.48 -5.88
C ILE A 81 9.44 18.65 -4.40
N PRO A 82 9.04 19.76 -3.74
CA PRO A 82 9.27 19.97 -2.32
C PRO A 82 8.67 18.85 -1.46
N GLU A 83 9.36 18.46 -0.39
CA GLU A 83 8.94 17.39 0.53
C GLU A 83 7.55 17.64 1.11
N ALA A 84 7.22 18.88 1.47
CA ALA A 84 5.91 19.26 1.99
C ALA A 84 4.79 18.95 0.99
N THR A 85 5.00 19.25 -0.29
CA THR A 85 4.06 18.95 -1.38
C THR A 85 3.92 17.44 -1.60
N MET A 86 5.02 16.69 -1.49
CA MET A 86 4.99 15.24 -1.56
C MET A 86 4.16 14.63 -0.42
N ILE A 87 4.33 15.11 0.79
CA ILE A 87 3.56 14.67 1.97
C ILE A 87 2.07 14.97 1.76
N GLU A 88 1.72 16.16 1.26
CA GLU A 88 0.34 16.53 0.95
C GLU A 88 -0.28 15.59 -0.10
N ALA A 89 0.46 15.26 -1.15
CA ALA A 89 0.02 14.30 -2.17
C ALA A 89 -0.26 12.91 -1.59
N ILE A 90 0.57 12.43 -0.66
CA ILE A 90 0.40 11.15 0.03
C ILE A 90 -0.88 11.17 0.88
N TYR A 91 -1.12 12.23 1.66
CA TYR A 91 -2.35 12.37 2.45
C TYR A 91 -3.59 12.40 1.55
N LYS A 92 -3.54 13.14 0.45
CA LYS A 92 -4.64 13.23 -0.52
C LYS A 92 -4.95 11.87 -1.14
N ALA A 93 -3.93 11.08 -1.49
CA ALA A 93 -4.10 9.72 -1.96
C ALA A 93 -4.73 8.81 -0.90
N HIS A 94 -4.31 8.96 0.36
CA HIS A 94 -4.86 8.19 1.48
C HIS A 94 -6.35 8.51 1.70
N GLU A 95 -6.78 9.76 1.63
CA GLU A 95 -8.19 10.16 1.73
C GLU A 95 -9.05 9.50 0.63
N VAL A 96 -8.55 9.51 -0.62
CA VAL A 96 -9.24 8.84 -1.72
C VAL A 96 -9.32 7.33 -1.47
N ASN A 97 -8.24 6.71 -0.97
CA ASN A 97 -8.23 5.30 -0.59
C ASN A 97 -9.29 4.98 0.47
N GLN A 98 -9.54 5.86 1.46
CA GLN A 98 -10.60 5.67 2.47
C GLN A 98 -11.99 5.57 1.82
N THR A 99 -12.25 6.40 0.81
CA THR A 99 -13.52 6.34 0.08
C THR A 99 -13.69 5.00 -0.65
N ILE A 100 -12.63 4.50 -1.29
CA ILE A 100 -12.62 3.20 -1.97
C ILE A 100 -12.82 2.06 -0.97
N ILE A 101 -12.12 2.11 0.16
CA ILE A 101 -12.21 1.10 1.24
C ILE A 101 -13.64 1.06 1.77
N ALA A 102 -14.24 2.21 2.08
CA ALA A 102 -15.62 2.28 2.56
C ALA A 102 -16.63 1.71 1.55
N PHE A 103 -16.38 1.86 0.26
CA PHE A 103 -17.19 1.23 -0.77
C PHE A 103 -17.03 -0.30 -0.81
N ILE A 104 -15.77 -0.79 -0.68
CA ILE A 104 -15.51 -2.24 -0.61
C ILE A 104 -16.20 -2.86 0.61
N ASP A 105 -16.18 -2.18 1.77
CA ASP A 105 -16.84 -2.65 2.99
C ASP A 105 -18.34 -2.84 2.82
N LYS A 106 -19.01 -1.93 2.12
CA LYS A 106 -20.44 -2.08 1.80
C LYS A 106 -20.69 -3.35 0.98
N ILE A 107 -19.85 -3.60 -0.03
CA ILE A 107 -19.97 -4.82 -0.84
C ILE A 107 -19.71 -6.06 0.01
N VAL A 108 -18.69 -6.04 0.88
CA VAL A 108 -18.38 -7.16 1.77
C VAL A 108 -19.52 -7.42 2.74
N ALA A 109 -20.18 -6.40 3.24
CA ALA A 109 -21.35 -6.55 4.13
C ALA A 109 -22.54 -7.22 3.43
N GLU A 110 -22.72 -7.01 2.12
CA GLU A 110 -23.83 -7.56 1.35
C GLU A 110 -23.55 -8.98 0.84
N VAL A 111 -22.36 -9.23 0.32
CA VAL A 111 -22.03 -10.48 -0.42
C VAL A 111 -20.78 -11.19 0.08
N GLY A 112 -20.14 -10.69 1.13
CA GLY A 112 -18.92 -11.27 1.68
C GLY A 112 -19.17 -12.65 2.31
N LYS A 113 -18.20 -13.55 2.16
CA LYS A 113 -18.20 -14.86 2.78
C LYS A 113 -17.43 -14.86 4.09
N LYS A 114 -17.81 -15.76 5.02
CA LYS A 114 -17.00 -16.01 6.23
C LYS A 114 -15.63 -16.53 5.81
N LYS A 115 -14.57 -15.94 6.36
CA LYS A 115 -13.21 -16.38 6.12
C LYS A 115 -12.97 -17.77 6.71
N HIS A 116 -12.25 -18.64 5.98
CA HIS A 116 -11.86 -19.93 6.53
C HIS A 116 -10.74 -19.76 7.55
N GLU A 117 -10.70 -20.67 8.51
CA GLU A 117 -9.64 -20.70 9.52
C GLU A 117 -8.35 -21.25 8.92
N TYR A 118 -7.21 -20.72 9.34
CA TYR A 118 -5.90 -21.19 8.92
C TYR A 118 -4.94 -21.17 10.10
N THR A 119 -3.92 -22.02 10.02
CA THR A 119 -2.83 -22.02 11.00
C THR A 119 -1.78 -20.99 10.56
N SER A 120 -1.53 -20.00 11.41
CA SER A 120 -0.49 -19.01 11.13
C SER A 120 0.90 -19.65 11.17
N CYS A 121 1.74 -19.32 10.19
CA CYS A 121 3.17 -19.64 10.19
C CYS A 121 4.00 -18.51 10.80
N ALA A 122 3.39 -17.58 11.52
CA ALA A 122 4.12 -16.54 12.22
C ALA A 122 5.03 -17.14 13.30
N VAL A 123 6.15 -16.45 13.57
CA VAL A 123 7.07 -16.85 14.62
C VAL A 123 6.34 -16.82 15.97
N PRO A 124 6.39 -17.90 16.78
CA PRO A 124 5.81 -17.88 18.12
C PRO A 124 6.38 -16.75 18.97
N ALA A 125 5.53 -16.09 19.76
CA ALA A 125 5.94 -14.95 20.58
C ALA A 125 7.08 -15.30 21.54
N GLU A 126 7.06 -16.50 22.11
CA GLU A 126 8.12 -17.01 22.99
C GLU A 126 9.47 -17.09 22.28
N MET A 127 9.51 -17.63 21.07
CA MET A 127 10.72 -17.70 20.25
C MET A 127 11.24 -16.29 19.90
N PHE A 128 10.35 -15.37 19.61
CA PHE A 128 10.73 -13.98 19.32
C PHE A 128 11.33 -13.28 20.55
N GLU A 129 10.78 -13.51 21.75
CA GLU A 129 11.32 -12.97 22.99
C GLU A 129 12.67 -13.64 23.37
N GLU A 130 12.89 -14.90 23.03
CA GLU A 130 14.20 -15.55 23.19
C GLU A 130 15.24 -14.93 22.25
N MET A 131 14.88 -14.68 21.00
CA MET A 131 15.78 -14.02 20.04
C MET A 131 16.18 -12.61 20.49
N LYS A 132 15.28 -11.85 21.10
CA LYS A 132 15.60 -10.52 21.67
C LYS A 132 16.61 -10.57 22.82
N LYS A 133 16.73 -11.69 23.50
CA LYS A 133 17.76 -11.89 24.56
C LYS A 133 19.14 -12.18 23.98
N ILE A 134 19.19 -12.73 22.76
CA ILE A 134 20.43 -13.07 22.06
C ILE A 134 20.98 -11.86 21.31
N VAL A 135 20.10 -11.10 20.67
CA VAL A 135 20.47 -9.92 19.87
C VAL A 135 19.77 -8.68 20.44
N SER A 136 20.55 -7.76 20.97
CA SER A 136 20.04 -6.51 21.52
C SER A 136 19.68 -5.51 20.43
N PRO A 137 18.78 -4.54 20.71
CA PRO A 137 18.50 -3.45 19.79
C PRO A 137 19.74 -2.64 19.38
N ALA A 138 20.70 -2.46 20.28
CA ALA A 138 21.94 -1.74 20.01
C ALA A 138 22.83 -2.48 19.00
N GLU A 139 22.98 -3.79 19.12
CA GLU A 139 23.71 -4.62 18.16
C GLU A 139 23.03 -4.60 16.77
N MET A 140 21.68 -4.60 16.74
CA MET A 140 20.95 -4.46 15.49
C MET A 140 21.15 -3.08 14.84
N GLU A 141 21.15 -2.02 15.64
CA GLU A 141 21.38 -0.66 15.16
C GLU A 141 22.81 -0.52 14.61
N GLU A 142 23.82 -1.02 15.31
CA GLU A 142 25.21 -1.04 14.87
C GLU A 142 25.37 -1.81 13.56
N ALA A 143 24.73 -2.97 13.42
CA ALA A 143 24.81 -3.79 12.22
C ALA A 143 24.10 -3.14 10.99
N VAL A 144 23.07 -2.35 11.20
CA VAL A 144 22.31 -1.69 10.12
C VAL A 144 22.96 -0.39 9.67
N PHE A 145 23.56 0.38 10.60
CA PHE A 145 24.17 1.68 10.34
C PHE A 145 25.71 1.62 10.29
N THR A 146 26.25 0.50 9.84
CA THR A 146 27.69 0.37 9.59
C THR A 146 28.06 0.97 8.22
N ASP A 147 29.28 1.51 8.13
CA ASP A 147 29.86 2.04 6.89
C ASP A 147 30.65 0.97 6.09
N ASP A 148 30.66 -0.29 6.53
CA ASP A 148 31.33 -1.43 5.89
C ASP A 148 30.37 -2.29 5.05
#